data_7f9fbd1b0032455f35c038b5f56e3650
#
_entry.id   7f9fbd1b0032455f35c038b5f56e3650
#
_cell.length_a   1.000
_cell.length_b   1.000
_cell.length_c   1.000
_cell.angle_alpha   90.00
_cell.angle_beta   90.00
_cell.angle_gamma   90.00
#
_symmetry.space_group_name_H-M   'P 1'
#
loop_
_entity.id
_entity.type
_entity.pdbx_description
1 polymer ?
#
loop_
_entity_poly.entity_id
_entity_poly.type
_entity_poly.pdbx_seq_one_letter_code
_entity_poly.pdbx_strand_id
1 'polypeptide(L)'
;MSSGAGSFGDPTFGLAHHFSKVPVYGITKLALNGLTVKLARQFKESKIKINSVDPGFTATYPGTETWGARPVSEGAKSVLWAALLPDDGPSGGFFRDGKKIDW
;
A
#
# COMPACT_ATOMS: atom_id res chain seq x y z
N MET A 1 -1.43 -6.62 -0.61
CA MET A 1 -0.46 -5.65 -0.07
C MET A 1 0.24 -4.93 -1.22
N SER A 2 0.23 -3.60 -1.21
CA SER A 2 0.84 -2.74 -2.23
C SER A 2 2.10 -2.04 -1.70
N SER A 3 2.47 -0.91 -2.30
CA SER A 3 3.62 -0.10 -1.92
C SER A 3 3.46 1.32 -2.46
N GLY A 4 3.98 2.31 -1.77
CA GLY A 4 4.13 3.68 -2.27
C GLY A 4 4.88 3.76 -3.60
N ALA A 5 5.73 2.77 -3.91
CA ALA A 5 6.40 2.68 -5.21
C ALA A 5 5.42 2.54 -6.40
N GLY A 6 4.19 2.10 -6.17
CA GLY A 6 3.12 2.04 -7.18
C GLY A 6 2.18 3.25 -7.17
N SER A 7 2.52 4.30 -6.44
CA SER A 7 1.78 5.55 -6.35
C SER A 7 2.33 6.61 -7.31
N PHE A 8 1.48 7.40 -7.91
CA PHE A 8 1.90 8.64 -8.58
C PHE A 8 2.16 9.77 -7.58
N GLY A 9 1.45 9.77 -6.45
CA GLY A 9 1.49 10.85 -5.45
C GLY A 9 2.48 10.64 -4.30
N ASP A 10 3.10 9.45 -4.15
CA ASP A 10 4.08 9.25 -3.07
C ASP A 10 5.35 10.07 -3.33
N PRO A 11 5.72 11.02 -2.43
CA PRO A 11 6.82 11.94 -2.67
C PRO A 11 8.21 11.31 -2.51
N THR A 12 8.28 10.11 -1.94
CA THR A 12 9.55 9.44 -1.61
C THR A 12 9.84 8.28 -2.53
N PHE A 13 8.86 7.41 -2.75
CA PHE A 13 9.03 6.14 -3.47
C PHE A 13 8.17 6.06 -4.74
N GLY A 14 7.34 7.09 -5.01
CA GLY A 14 6.40 7.11 -6.11
C GLY A 14 7.02 7.01 -7.48
N LEU A 15 6.17 6.71 -8.47
CA LEU A 15 6.58 6.49 -9.86
C LEU A 15 7.29 7.71 -10.50
N ALA A 16 6.95 8.91 -10.05
CA ALA A 16 7.58 10.15 -10.52
C ALA A 16 8.91 10.45 -9.81
N HIS A 17 9.30 9.67 -8.81
CA HIS A 17 10.49 9.92 -8.01
C HIS A 17 11.73 9.25 -8.60
N HIS A 18 12.88 9.97 -8.64
CA HIS A 18 14.13 9.49 -9.22
C HIS A 18 14.75 8.27 -8.51
N PHE A 19 14.27 7.94 -7.32
CA PHE A 19 14.84 6.87 -6.50
C PHE A 19 14.48 5.45 -6.95
N SER A 20 13.60 5.28 -7.92
CA SER A 20 13.19 3.95 -8.38
C SER A 20 14.26 3.29 -9.26
N LYS A 21 15.27 2.70 -8.62
CA LYS A 21 16.21 1.78 -9.30
C LYS A 21 15.53 0.44 -9.69
N VAL A 22 14.24 0.27 -9.36
CA VAL A 22 13.47 -0.95 -9.60
C VAL A 22 12.14 -0.61 -10.29
N PRO A 23 12.17 -0.10 -11.54
CA PRO A 23 10.98 0.39 -12.22
C PRO A 23 9.89 -0.69 -12.36
N VAL A 24 10.27 -1.94 -12.58
CA VAL A 24 9.33 -3.06 -12.71
C VAL A 24 8.53 -3.27 -11.42
N TYR A 25 9.15 -3.15 -10.26
CA TYR A 25 8.45 -3.27 -8.99
C TYR A 25 7.36 -2.22 -8.83
N GLY A 26 7.68 -0.94 -9.07
CA GLY A 26 6.69 0.14 -9.03
C GLY A 26 5.53 -0.09 -10.00
N ILE A 27 5.81 -0.48 -11.23
CA ILE A 27 4.78 -0.78 -12.24
C ILE A 27 3.89 -1.95 -11.81
N THR A 28 4.44 -3.00 -11.22
CA THR A 28 3.61 -4.12 -10.72
C THR A 28 2.71 -3.70 -9.57
N LYS A 29 3.17 -2.79 -8.70
CA LYS A 29 2.36 -2.26 -7.61
C LYS A 29 1.29 -1.26 -8.10
N LEU A 30 1.59 -0.50 -9.15
CA LEU A 30 0.58 0.32 -9.83
C LEU A 30 -0.53 -0.56 -10.44
N ALA A 31 -0.17 -1.65 -11.12
CA ALA A 31 -1.14 -2.58 -11.68
C ALA A 31 -2.02 -3.20 -10.58
N LEU A 32 -1.44 -3.56 -9.42
CA LEU A 32 -2.17 -4.04 -8.27
C LEU A 32 -3.14 -2.97 -7.70
N ASN A 33 -2.71 -1.71 -7.64
CA ASN A 33 -3.54 -0.59 -7.25
C ASN A 33 -4.74 -0.43 -8.20
N GLY A 34 -4.50 -0.48 -9.50
CA GLY A 34 -5.56 -0.44 -10.52
C GLY A 34 -6.55 -1.60 -10.37
N LEU A 35 -6.04 -2.82 -10.15
CA LEU A 35 -6.89 -3.99 -9.89
C LEU A 35 -7.74 -3.81 -8.63
N THR A 36 -7.18 -3.24 -7.57
CA THR A 36 -7.91 -2.94 -6.32
C THR A 36 -9.13 -2.06 -6.59
N VAL A 37 -8.95 -0.98 -7.35
CA VAL A 37 -10.05 -0.07 -7.73
C VAL A 37 -11.14 -0.80 -8.52
N LYS A 38 -10.75 -1.61 -9.50
CA LYS A 38 -11.69 -2.38 -10.33
C LYS A 38 -12.49 -3.38 -9.52
N LEU A 39 -11.82 -4.15 -8.67
CA LEU A 39 -12.48 -5.16 -7.83
C LEU A 39 -13.37 -4.51 -6.75
N ALA A 40 -12.94 -3.43 -6.12
CA ALA A 40 -13.77 -2.71 -5.15
C ALA A 40 -15.07 -2.21 -5.78
N ARG A 41 -15.02 -1.74 -7.02
CA ARG A 41 -16.22 -1.35 -7.77
C ARG A 41 -17.11 -2.54 -8.11
N GLN A 42 -16.52 -3.67 -8.52
CA GLN A 42 -17.26 -4.89 -8.86
C GLN A 42 -18.02 -5.46 -7.64
N PHE A 43 -17.38 -5.40 -6.47
CA PHE A 43 -17.94 -5.95 -5.22
C PHE A 43 -18.62 -4.88 -4.33
N LYS A 44 -18.95 -3.71 -4.89
CA LYS A 44 -19.50 -2.57 -4.14
C LYS A 44 -20.76 -2.94 -3.32
N GLU A 45 -21.63 -3.78 -3.88
CA GLU A 45 -22.90 -4.18 -3.22
C GLU A 45 -22.71 -5.40 -2.27
N SER A 46 -21.48 -5.87 -2.11
CA SER A 46 -21.14 -6.96 -1.20
C SER A 46 -20.56 -6.44 0.12
N LYS A 47 -20.43 -7.33 1.10
CA LYS A 47 -19.72 -7.03 2.36
C LYS A 47 -18.20 -7.12 2.24
N ILE A 48 -17.68 -7.48 1.07
CA ILE A 48 -16.24 -7.64 0.85
C ILE A 48 -15.56 -6.27 0.78
N LYS A 49 -14.57 -6.03 1.64
CA LYS A 49 -13.73 -4.84 1.61
C LYS A 49 -12.45 -5.12 0.81
N ILE A 50 -12.18 -4.30 -0.19
CA ILE A 50 -11.02 -4.45 -1.07
C ILE A 50 -10.23 -3.14 -1.07
N ASN A 51 -9.04 -3.17 -0.48
CA ASN A 51 -8.17 -2.02 -0.36
C ASN A 51 -6.72 -2.38 -0.71
N SER A 52 -5.97 -1.43 -1.21
CA SER A 52 -4.52 -1.49 -1.26
C SER A 52 -3.94 -0.99 0.06
N VAL A 53 -2.93 -1.69 0.57
CA VAL A 53 -2.24 -1.31 1.81
C VAL A 53 -0.75 -1.27 1.56
N ASP A 54 -0.13 -0.16 1.94
CA ASP A 54 1.31 0.01 1.97
C ASP A 54 1.80 -0.12 3.43
N PRO A 55 2.68 -1.07 3.73
CA PRO A 55 3.29 -1.19 5.06
C PRO A 55 4.37 -0.14 5.32
N GLY A 56 4.68 0.74 4.36
CA GLY A 56 5.84 1.62 4.39
C GLY A 56 7.15 0.87 4.16
N PHE A 57 8.27 1.60 4.19
CA PHE A 57 9.59 0.98 4.09
C PHE A 57 9.88 0.21 5.38
N THR A 58 9.80 -1.11 5.32
CA THR A 58 9.82 -2.01 6.47
C THR A 58 11.06 -2.89 6.43
N ALA A 59 11.71 -3.09 7.59
CA ALA A 59 12.96 -3.84 7.75
C ALA A 59 12.73 -5.35 7.64
N THR A 60 12.36 -5.81 6.45
CA THR A 60 12.18 -7.24 6.13
C THR A 60 13.45 -7.89 5.61
N TYR A 61 14.50 -7.13 5.43
CA TYR A 61 15.81 -7.59 4.97
C TYR A 61 16.91 -7.11 5.93
N PRO A 62 17.88 -7.96 6.31
CA PRO A 62 18.95 -7.58 7.23
C PRO A 62 19.68 -6.31 6.75
N GLY A 63 19.89 -5.37 7.66
CA GLY A 63 20.61 -4.13 7.40
C GLY A 63 19.78 -2.99 6.82
N THR A 64 18.53 -3.20 6.44
CA THR A 64 17.67 -2.13 5.92
C THR A 64 17.27 -1.10 6.97
N GLU A 65 17.40 -1.43 8.26
CA GLU A 65 17.24 -0.50 9.39
C GLU A 65 18.21 0.68 9.28
N THR A 66 19.44 0.45 8.80
CA THR A 66 20.44 1.50 8.61
C THR A 66 20.06 2.48 7.50
N TRP A 67 19.12 2.11 6.63
CA TRP A 67 18.59 2.94 5.55
C TRP A 67 17.27 3.61 5.94
N GLY A 68 16.89 3.54 7.22
CA GLY A 68 15.67 4.14 7.73
C GLY A 68 14.42 3.27 7.60
N ALA A 69 14.58 1.96 7.36
CA ALA A 69 13.44 1.06 7.38
C ALA A 69 12.87 0.95 8.80
N ARG A 70 11.55 1.03 8.91
CA ARG A 70 10.85 0.91 10.18
C ARG A 70 10.76 -0.56 10.63
N PRO A 71 10.60 -0.84 11.93
CA PRO A 71 10.45 -2.20 12.45
C PRO A 71 9.32 -2.97 11.76
N VAL A 72 9.48 -4.28 11.62
CA VAL A 72 8.46 -5.18 11.03
C VAL A 72 7.12 -5.04 11.75
N SER A 73 7.14 -4.91 13.08
CA SER A 73 5.94 -4.71 13.89
C SER A 73 5.15 -3.45 13.52
N GLU A 74 5.83 -2.37 13.14
CA GLU A 74 5.18 -1.14 12.70
C GLU A 74 4.57 -1.30 11.29
N GLY A 75 5.29 -1.93 10.36
CA GLY A 75 4.74 -2.24 9.04
C GLY A 75 3.52 -3.16 9.10
N ALA A 76 3.56 -4.16 9.99
CA ALA A 76 2.47 -5.10 10.21
C ALA A 76 1.19 -4.43 10.74
N LYS A 77 1.29 -3.37 11.54
CA LYS A 77 0.12 -2.61 12.03
C LYS A 77 -0.72 -2.06 10.88
N SER A 78 -0.09 -1.59 9.81
CA SER A 78 -0.79 -1.08 8.62
C SER A 78 -1.66 -2.16 7.97
N VAL A 79 -1.12 -3.37 7.87
CA VAL A 79 -1.84 -4.53 7.29
C VAL A 79 -2.94 -5.01 8.23
N LEU A 80 -2.64 -5.10 9.52
CA LEU A 80 -3.60 -5.53 10.54
C LEU A 80 -4.80 -4.58 10.63
N TRP A 81 -4.57 -3.26 10.55
CA TRP A 81 -5.65 -2.27 10.48
C TRP A 81 -6.63 -2.59 9.34
N ALA A 82 -6.13 -2.88 8.16
CA ALA A 82 -6.99 -3.19 7.01
C ALA A 82 -7.75 -4.53 7.16
N ALA A 83 -7.12 -5.51 7.81
CA ALA A 83 -7.73 -6.82 8.07
C ALA A 83 -8.85 -6.76 9.13
N LEU A 84 -8.81 -5.75 10.00
CA LEU A 84 -9.77 -5.55 11.10
C LEU A 84 -10.79 -4.45 10.82
N LEU A 85 -10.93 -4.02 9.56
CA LEU A 85 -11.92 -3.01 9.19
C LEU A 85 -13.34 -3.48 9.53
N PRO A 86 -14.17 -2.61 10.13
CA PRO A 86 -15.58 -2.93 10.39
C PRO A 86 -16.38 -3.01 9.09
N ASP A 87 -17.61 -3.51 9.18
CA ASP A 87 -18.49 -3.71 8.02
C ASP A 87 -18.78 -2.41 7.25
N ASP A 88 -18.82 -1.27 7.93
CA ASP A 88 -18.98 0.07 7.37
C ASP A 88 -17.66 0.75 6.99
N GLY A 89 -16.53 0.05 7.14
CA GLY A 89 -15.21 0.54 6.81
C GLY A 89 -15.00 0.81 5.31
N PRO A 90 -13.90 1.49 4.95
CA PRO A 90 -13.63 1.89 3.58
C PRO A 90 -13.36 0.69 2.66
N SER A 91 -13.71 0.85 1.38
CA SER A 91 -13.35 -0.05 0.28
C SER A 91 -12.95 0.75 -0.96
N GLY A 92 -11.99 0.26 -1.72
CA GLY A 92 -11.51 0.92 -2.94
C GLY A 92 -10.51 2.05 -2.68
N GLY A 93 -9.84 2.04 -1.53
CA GLY A 93 -8.82 3.03 -1.18
C GLY A 93 -7.40 2.45 -1.12
N PHE A 94 -6.43 3.36 -1.03
CA PHE A 94 -5.03 3.06 -0.76
C PHE A 94 -4.64 3.66 0.59
N PHE A 95 -4.06 2.84 1.48
CA PHE A 95 -3.85 3.21 2.87
C PHE A 95 -2.44 2.86 3.36
N ARG A 96 -1.91 3.72 4.25
CA ARG A 96 -0.73 3.47 5.08
C ARG A 96 -1.06 3.90 6.50
N ASP A 97 -0.87 3.01 7.48
CA ASP A 97 -1.11 3.26 8.90
C ASP A 97 -2.54 3.78 9.20
N GLY A 98 -3.54 3.21 8.53
CA GLY A 98 -4.93 3.62 8.66
C GLY A 98 -5.30 4.94 7.98
N LYS A 99 -4.34 5.63 7.36
CA LYS A 99 -4.57 6.89 6.65
C LYS A 99 -4.62 6.65 5.16
N LYS A 100 -5.57 7.29 4.49
CA LYS A 100 -5.65 7.28 3.04
C LYS A 100 -4.43 8.00 2.45
N ILE A 101 -3.83 7.40 1.43
CA ILE A 101 -2.75 7.99 0.64
C ILE A 101 -3.14 8.03 -0.84
N ASP A 102 -2.41 8.81 -1.63
CA ASP A 102 -2.66 8.95 -3.06
C ASP A 102 -2.22 7.71 -3.85
N TRP A 103 -2.94 7.47 -4.95
CA TRP A 103 -2.62 6.39 -5.86
C TRP A 103 -1.32 6.61 -6.63
#